data_d2c6f117742f179d89850d1dca00ece2
#
_entry.id   d2c6f117742f179d89850d1dca00ece2
#
_cell.length_a   1.000
_cell.length_b   1.000
_cell.length_c   1.000
_cell.angle_alpha   90.00
_cell.angle_beta   90.00
_cell.angle_gamma   90.00
#
_symmetry.space_group_name_H-M   'P 1'
#
loop_
_entity.id
_entity.type
_entity.pdbx_description
1 polymer ?
#
loop_
_entity_poly.entity_id
_entity_poly.type
_entity_poly.pdbx_seq_one_letter_code
_entity_poly.pdbx_strand_id
1 'polypeptide(L)'
;QAINSKESEYRYKAMIEEMISMRDNNVWSLVELPNGAKAIGNKWVFKTKRDSLGNIERYKARLVAKGFTQKEGIDYKETFSPVSKKDSLRIILALVAHFDMELHQMDVKTAFLNGDLEEEVYMKQPEGFPSSNGEHLVCKLNKSIYGLKQASRQWYYKFHGVISSFGFVENVLDQCIYQKVSGSKICFLVLYVDDILLATNNMGLLHEVKQFLSKNFDMKDMGEASYVIGIKIHRDRCKGILGLSQETYINKVLERYRMKDCAPSVAPIVKGDRFNLNQCPKNDLEREQMKNIPYASAIGSLMYAQVCTRPDIAFAVGMMGRYQSNPGLDHWRAAKKVMRYLQGTKDYMLTYRRTDSLVVVGYSDSDFAGCMDSRKSTSGYIFMMAGGAISWKSAKQSLIATSTMEAEVVACVEATSNGVWIRSLISGLRILDSIHRPLRIFCDNSASVFMTKNNKSGSRSKHIDIKYLAIRERVKEGKVVIEHISTE
;
A
#
# COMPACT_ATOMS: atom_id res chain seq x y z
N GLN A 1 30.22 -1.20 16.72
CA GLN A 1 29.19 -0.78 17.72
C GLN A 1 28.25 -1.93 18.10
N ALA A 2 27.73 -2.72 17.13
CA ALA A 2 26.80 -3.82 17.43
C ALA A 2 27.46 -4.96 18.18
N ILE A 3 28.71 -5.28 17.85
CA ILE A 3 29.51 -6.37 18.45
C ILE A 3 30.08 -5.97 19.86
N ASN A 4 30.08 -4.68 20.20
CA ASN A 4 30.56 -4.16 21.48
C ASN A 4 29.41 -3.82 22.45
N SER A 5 28.18 -4.25 22.19
CA SER A 5 27.01 -4.03 23.05
C SER A 5 26.82 -5.19 24.03
N LYS A 6 26.03 -4.97 25.11
CA LYS A 6 25.61 -6.05 26.03
C LYS A 6 24.89 -7.23 25.34
N GLU A 7 24.42 -7.02 24.09
CA GLU A 7 23.70 -8.00 23.28
C GLU A 7 24.55 -8.56 22.12
N SER A 8 25.89 -8.39 22.19
CA SER A 8 26.81 -8.76 21.11
C SER A 8 26.70 -10.22 20.70
N GLU A 9 26.62 -11.12 21.66
CA GLU A 9 26.55 -12.57 21.42
C GLU A 9 25.28 -12.96 20.67
N TYR A 10 24.13 -12.41 21.04
CA TYR A 10 22.85 -12.67 20.36
C TYR A 10 22.84 -12.12 18.93
N ARG A 11 23.45 -10.93 18.74
CA ARG A 11 23.58 -10.34 17.41
C ARG A 11 24.53 -11.11 16.52
N TYR A 12 25.62 -11.62 17.08
CA TYR A 12 26.56 -12.48 16.36
C TYR A 12 25.92 -13.80 15.93
N LYS A 13 25.15 -14.46 16.82
CA LYS A 13 24.35 -15.64 16.44
C LYS A 13 23.39 -15.34 15.28
N ALA A 14 22.70 -14.19 15.32
CA ALA A 14 21.80 -13.77 14.23
C ALA A 14 22.56 -13.53 12.92
N MET A 15 23.81 -13.03 12.95
CA MET A 15 24.66 -12.90 11.77
C MET A 15 25.04 -14.28 11.20
N ILE A 16 25.41 -15.24 12.05
CA ILE A 16 25.71 -16.61 11.63
C ILE A 16 24.48 -17.24 10.96
N GLU A 17 23.28 -17.10 11.54
CA GLU A 17 22.04 -17.60 10.93
C GLU A 17 21.83 -17.05 9.53
N GLU A 18 22.08 -15.75 9.32
CA GLU A 18 21.97 -15.11 8.01
C GLU A 18 23.04 -15.63 7.03
N MET A 19 24.29 -15.83 7.48
CA MET A 19 25.37 -16.40 6.65
C MET A 19 25.08 -17.84 6.23
N ILE A 20 24.51 -18.65 7.12
CA ILE A 20 24.04 -20.00 6.80
C ILE A 20 22.95 -19.94 5.73
N SER A 21 21.97 -19.05 5.89
CA SER A 21 20.91 -18.85 4.91
C SER A 21 21.46 -18.43 3.53
N MET A 22 22.45 -17.54 3.49
CA MET A 22 23.12 -17.13 2.24
C MET A 22 23.81 -18.30 1.55
N ARG A 23 24.52 -19.13 2.34
CA ARG A 23 25.21 -20.34 1.83
C ARG A 23 24.22 -21.37 1.31
N ASP A 24 23.18 -21.69 2.07
CA ASP A 24 22.19 -22.72 1.74
C ASP A 24 21.37 -22.34 0.50
N ASN A 25 21.20 -21.04 0.25
CA ASN A 25 20.59 -20.52 -0.96
C ASN A 25 21.59 -20.32 -2.13
N ASN A 26 22.88 -20.62 -1.96
CA ASN A 26 23.93 -20.39 -2.99
C ASN A 26 23.93 -18.95 -3.53
N VAL A 27 23.85 -17.96 -2.63
CA VAL A 27 23.65 -16.55 -3.00
C VAL A 27 24.84 -15.99 -3.78
N TRP A 28 26.07 -16.42 -3.48
CA TRP A 28 27.28 -16.00 -4.20
C TRP A 28 28.36 -17.10 -4.26
N SER A 29 29.31 -16.90 -5.16
CA SER A 29 30.59 -17.59 -5.22
C SER A 29 31.73 -16.58 -5.00
N LEU A 30 32.83 -17.02 -4.38
CA LEU A 30 34.04 -16.20 -4.23
C LEU A 30 34.88 -16.26 -5.50
N VAL A 31 35.23 -15.07 -6.03
CA VAL A 31 36.01 -14.93 -7.26
C VAL A 31 36.98 -13.77 -7.14
N GLU A 32 38.01 -13.74 -7.95
CA GLU A 32 38.82 -12.53 -8.16
C GLU A 32 37.98 -11.47 -8.86
N LEU A 33 38.17 -10.20 -8.47
CA LEU A 33 37.46 -9.10 -9.10
C LEU A 33 37.97 -8.92 -10.53
N PRO A 34 37.14 -9.05 -11.58
CA PRO A 34 37.56 -8.83 -12.95
C PRO A 34 38.09 -7.42 -13.20
N ASN A 35 39.07 -7.28 -14.09
CA ASN A 35 39.62 -5.98 -14.45
C ASN A 35 38.54 -5.01 -14.93
N GLY A 36 38.50 -3.81 -14.32
CA GLY A 36 37.53 -2.78 -14.64
C GLY A 36 36.18 -2.91 -13.89
N ALA A 37 35.89 -4.06 -13.26
CA ALA A 37 34.71 -4.25 -12.44
C ALA A 37 34.83 -3.53 -11.09
N LYS A 38 33.67 -3.19 -10.48
CA LYS A 38 33.60 -2.57 -9.14
C LYS A 38 32.74 -3.41 -8.22
N ALA A 39 33.26 -3.77 -7.07
CA ALA A 39 32.49 -4.44 -6.05
C ALA A 39 31.68 -3.43 -5.21
N ILE A 40 30.38 -3.65 -5.10
CA ILE A 40 29.50 -2.88 -4.21
C ILE A 40 29.78 -3.25 -2.75
N GLY A 41 29.60 -2.29 -1.85
CA GLY A 41 29.71 -2.56 -0.41
C GLY A 41 28.45 -3.20 0.14
N ASN A 42 28.55 -3.68 1.36
CA ASN A 42 27.40 -4.15 2.15
C ASN A 42 27.41 -3.56 3.56
N LYS A 43 26.38 -3.86 4.32
CA LYS A 43 26.24 -3.54 5.74
C LYS A 43 25.33 -4.51 6.44
N TRP A 44 25.57 -4.72 7.73
CA TRP A 44 24.67 -5.43 8.61
C TRP A 44 23.55 -4.53 9.12
N VAL A 45 22.31 -5.02 9.07
CA VAL A 45 21.14 -4.36 9.64
C VAL A 45 20.55 -5.27 10.71
N PHE A 46 20.49 -4.77 11.95
CA PHE A 46 19.99 -5.51 13.10
C PHE A 46 18.56 -5.07 13.44
N LYS A 47 17.72 -6.06 13.80
CA LYS A 47 16.37 -5.84 14.27
C LYS A 47 16.10 -6.73 15.49
N THR A 48 15.65 -6.13 16.58
CA THR A 48 15.14 -6.86 17.75
C THR A 48 13.63 -7.00 17.60
N LYS A 49 13.15 -8.23 17.50
CA LYS A 49 11.71 -8.54 17.54
C LYS A 49 11.27 -8.67 19.00
N ARG A 50 10.09 -8.13 19.27
CA ARG A 50 9.47 -8.18 20.60
C ARG A 50 8.08 -8.79 20.47
N ASP A 51 7.65 -9.50 21.53
CA ASP A 51 6.29 -10.02 21.66
C ASP A 51 5.27 -8.88 21.94
N SER A 52 4.02 -9.26 22.11
CA SER A 52 2.92 -8.32 22.43
C SER A 52 3.08 -7.67 23.82
N LEU A 53 3.85 -8.26 24.72
CA LEU A 53 4.15 -7.78 26.07
C LEU A 53 5.41 -6.89 26.10
N GLY A 54 6.11 -6.75 24.95
CA GLY A 54 7.34 -5.96 24.84
C GLY A 54 8.62 -6.70 25.16
N ASN A 55 8.56 -8.00 25.54
CA ASN A 55 9.73 -8.84 25.80
C ASN A 55 10.47 -9.13 24.48
N ILE A 56 11.78 -9.30 24.57
CA ILE A 56 12.59 -9.67 23.41
C ILE A 56 12.31 -11.12 23.04
N GLU A 57 11.72 -11.32 21.86
CA GLU A 57 11.43 -12.63 21.30
C GLU A 57 12.63 -13.17 20.50
N ARG A 58 13.23 -12.31 19.65
CA ARG A 58 14.32 -12.72 18.75
C ARG A 58 15.17 -11.53 18.28
N TYR A 59 16.48 -11.77 18.17
CA TYR A 59 17.37 -10.91 17.40
C TYR A 59 17.45 -11.39 15.97
N LYS A 60 17.45 -10.47 15.01
CA LYS A 60 17.58 -10.74 13.58
C LYS A 60 18.65 -9.84 12.98
N ALA A 61 19.56 -10.41 12.21
CA ALA A 61 20.48 -9.68 11.36
C ALA A 61 20.11 -9.91 9.89
N ARG A 62 20.38 -8.92 9.05
CA ARG A 62 20.30 -9.04 7.59
C ARG A 62 21.54 -8.44 6.97
N LEU A 63 22.14 -9.15 6.04
CA LEU A 63 23.17 -8.60 5.18
C LEU A 63 22.49 -7.82 4.04
N VAL A 64 22.83 -6.55 3.91
CA VAL A 64 22.19 -5.61 2.97
C VAL A 64 23.23 -4.99 2.07
N ALA A 65 23.14 -5.19 0.76
CA ALA A 65 23.98 -4.53 -0.22
C ALA A 65 23.75 -3.02 -0.24
N LYS A 66 24.81 -2.24 -0.51
CA LYS A 66 24.72 -0.80 -0.71
C LYS A 66 24.28 -0.48 -2.15
N GLY A 67 23.07 -0.91 -2.53
CA GLY A 67 22.53 -0.78 -3.89
C GLY A 67 22.44 0.65 -4.41
N PHE A 68 22.48 1.67 -3.53
CA PHE A 68 22.54 3.06 -3.97
C PHE A 68 23.83 3.40 -4.76
N THR A 69 24.84 2.55 -4.70
CA THR A 69 26.08 2.69 -5.48
C THR A 69 26.01 2.02 -6.84
N GLN A 70 24.95 1.23 -7.12
CA GLN A 70 24.75 0.56 -8.40
C GLN A 70 24.50 1.56 -9.53
N LYS A 71 25.04 1.24 -10.72
CA LYS A 71 24.92 2.05 -11.93
C LYS A 71 23.94 1.38 -12.90
N GLU A 72 23.00 2.18 -13.42
CA GLU A 72 22.06 1.77 -14.45
C GLU A 72 22.80 1.41 -15.74
N GLY A 73 22.34 0.36 -16.41
CA GLY A 73 22.95 -0.17 -17.63
C GLY A 73 24.17 -1.06 -17.41
N ILE A 74 24.75 -1.09 -16.18
CA ILE A 74 25.90 -1.93 -15.81
C ILE A 74 25.49 -2.95 -14.76
N ASP A 75 25.09 -2.48 -13.56
CA ASP A 75 24.75 -3.33 -12.40
C ASP A 75 23.28 -3.75 -12.40
N TYR A 76 22.43 -3.05 -13.13
CA TYR A 76 21.01 -3.36 -13.31
C TYR A 76 20.47 -2.67 -14.58
N LYS A 77 19.45 -3.26 -15.20
CA LYS A 77 18.75 -2.70 -16.37
C LYS A 77 17.40 -2.10 -15.98
N GLU A 78 16.64 -2.82 -15.17
CA GLU A 78 15.29 -2.48 -14.80
C GLU A 78 15.05 -2.81 -13.33
N THR A 79 14.34 -1.93 -12.61
CA THR A 79 14.09 -2.08 -11.17
C THR A 79 12.61 -2.16 -10.81
N PHE A 80 11.72 -1.80 -11.74
CA PHE A 80 10.29 -1.82 -11.46
C PHE A 80 9.83 -3.24 -11.11
N SER A 81 9.15 -3.36 -10.00
CA SER A 81 8.51 -4.59 -9.53
C SER A 81 7.05 -4.32 -9.20
N PRO A 82 6.12 -5.14 -9.67
CA PRO A 82 4.74 -5.05 -9.22
C PRO A 82 4.64 -5.20 -7.71
N VAL A 83 3.73 -4.44 -7.11
CA VAL A 83 3.33 -4.58 -5.70
C VAL A 83 1.82 -4.43 -5.64
N SER A 84 1.14 -5.33 -4.93
CA SER A 84 -0.32 -5.30 -4.80
C SER A 84 -0.80 -3.97 -4.23
N LYS A 85 -1.83 -3.42 -4.86
CA LYS A 85 -2.50 -2.20 -4.38
C LYS A 85 -3.35 -2.53 -3.15
N LYS A 86 -3.43 -1.58 -2.22
CA LYS A 86 -4.31 -1.74 -1.04
C LYS A 86 -5.79 -1.87 -1.42
N ASP A 87 -6.18 -1.23 -2.52
CA ASP A 87 -7.53 -1.33 -3.07
C ASP A 87 -7.84 -2.76 -3.52
N SER A 88 -6.90 -3.42 -4.24
CA SER A 88 -7.02 -4.82 -4.65
C SER A 88 -7.14 -5.76 -3.45
N LEU A 89 -6.30 -5.55 -2.44
CA LEU A 89 -6.38 -6.31 -1.19
C LEU A 89 -7.74 -6.16 -0.52
N ARG A 90 -8.27 -4.93 -0.41
CA ARG A 90 -9.59 -4.68 0.20
C ARG A 90 -10.73 -5.30 -0.61
N ILE A 91 -10.63 -5.31 -1.94
CA ILE A 91 -11.60 -6.00 -2.81
C ILE A 91 -11.59 -7.50 -2.51
N ILE A 92 -10.43 -8.15 -2.44
CA ILE A 92 -10.35 -9.57 -2.08
C ILE A 92 -10.92 -9.83 -0.68
N LEU A 93 -10.61 -8.98 0.32
CA LEU A 93 -11.16 -9.14 1.67
C LEU A 93 -12.68 -8.92 1.73
N ALA A 94 -13.23 -8.03 0.91
CA ALA A 94 -14.67 -7.85 0.75
C ALA A 94 -15.34 -9.11 0.14
N LEU A 95 -14.68 -9.75 -0.84
CA LEU A 95 -15.11 -11.02 -1.40
C LEU A 95 -15.06 -12.15 -0.37
N VAL A 96 -13.99 -12.21 0.43
CA VAL A 96 -13.86 -13.17 1.54
C VAL A 96 -15.02 -13.04 2.53
N ALA A 97 -15.40 -11.81 2.89
CA ALA A 97 -16.52 -11.56 3.81
C ALA A 97 -17.86 -11.98 3.18
N HIS A 98 -18.09 -11.62 1.90
CA HIS A 98 -19.35 -11.89 1.21
C HIS A 98 -19.57 -13.38 0.95
N PHE A 99 -18.55 -14.10 0.44
CA PHE A 99 -18.65 -15.52 0.09
C PHE A 99 -18.26 -16.46 1.24
N ASP A 100 -17.94 -15.93 2.41
CA ASP A 100 -17.44 -16.68 3.58
C ASP A 100 -16.27 -17.61 3.24
N MET A 101 -15.31 -17.10 2.44
CA MET A 101 -14.14 -17.89 2.00
C MET A 101 -13.17 -18.12 3.15
N GLU A 102 -12.42 -19.22 3.09
CA GLU A 102 -11.23 -19.41 3.92
C GLU A 102 -10.17 -18.37 3.57
N LEU A 103 -9.50 -17.83 4.59
CA LEU A 103 -8.46 -16.83 4.43
C LEU A 103 -7.24 -17.24 5.24
N HIS A 104 -6.17 -17.64 4.57
CA HIS A 104 -4.93 -18.10 5.19
C HIS A 104 -3.75 -17.24 4.76
N GLN A 105 -2.69 -17.25 5.59
CA GLN A 105 -1.45 -16.53 5.31
C GLN A 105 -0.26 -17.49 5.30
N MET A 106 0.63 -17.26 4.35
CA MET A 106 1.96 -17.87 4.30
C MET A 106 3.03 -16.79 4.23
N ASP A 107 4.17 -17.00 4.86
CA ASP A 107 5.32 -16.08 4.89
C ASP A 107 6.52 -16.75 4.24
N VAL A 108 7.12 -16.10 3.23
CA VAL A 108 8.31 -16.61 2.55
C VAL A 108 9.55 -16.18 3.31
N LYS A 109 10.31 -17.14 3.78
CA LYS A 109 11.60 -16.83 4.38
C LYS A 109 12.56 -16.37 3.28
N THR A 110 13.27 -15.27 3.55
CA THR A 110 14.31 -14.75 2.65
C THR A 110 13.86 -14.57 1.19
N ALA A 111 12.66 -14.00 0.95
CA ALA A 111 12.05 -13.86 -0.37
C ALA A 111 13.04 -13.38 -1.46
N PHE A 112 13.82 -12.32 -1.19
CA PHE A 112 14.75 -11.78 -2.18
C PHE A 112 15.92 -12.72 -2.53
N LEU A 113 16.31 -13.65 -1.63
CA LEU A 113 17.36 -14.63 -1.90
C LEU A 113 16.93 -15.73 -2.88
N ASN A 114 15.64 -15.77 -3.23
CA ASN A 114 15.13 -16.72 -4.23
C ASN A 114 15.26 -16.19 -5.68
N GLY A 115 15.39 -14.86 -5.86
CA GLY A 115 15.48 -14.25 -7.18
C GLY A 115 16.85 -14.48 -7.83
N ASP A 116 16.87 -15.03 -9.03
CA ASP A 116 18.09 -15.24 -9.81
C ASP A 116 18.55 -13.90 -10.42
N LEU A 117 19.85 -13.65 -10.50
CA LEU A 117 20.42 -12.46 -11.13
C LEU A 117 20.86 -12.77 -12.55
N GLU A 118 20.47 -11.92 -13.49
CA GLU A 118 20.92 -11.99 -14.90
C GLU A 118 22.19 -11.16 -15.11
N GLU A 119 22.38 -10.09 -14.30
CA GLU A 119 23.53 -9.20 -14.40
C GLU A 119 24.69 -9.69 -13.51
N GLU A 120 25.92 -9.43 -13.95
CA GLU A 120 27.11 -9.70 -13.16
C GLU A 120 27.31 -8.62 -12.08
N VAL A 121 26.95 -8.95 -10.85
CA VAL A 121 27.09 -8.06 -9.70
C VAL A 121 28.15 -8.62 -8.74
N TYR A 122 29.15 -7.81 -8.44
CA TYR A 122 30.21 -8.13 -7.48
C TYR A 122 30.01 -7.36 -6.19
N MET A 123 30.15 -8.02 -5.06
CA MET A 123 30.00 -7.44 -3.73
C MET A 123 31.22 -7.75 -2.86
N LYS A 124 31.65 -6.80 -2.04
CA LYS A 124 32.69 -7.06 -1.03
C LYS A 124 32.25 -8.15 -0.07
N GLN A 125 33.19 -8.92 0.45
CA GLN A 125 32.87 -9.91 1.48
C GLN A 125 32.21 -9.25 2.69
N PRO A 126 31.29 -9.93 3.40
CA PRO A 126 30.63 -9.41 4.60
C PRO A 126 31.63 -9.09 5.70
N GLU A 127 31.48 -7.91 6.31
CA GLU A 127 32.31 -7.49 7.43
C GLU A 127 32.16 -8.50 8.60
N GLY A 128 33.31 -8.96 9.12
CA GLY A 128 33.39 -9.97 10.18
C GLY A 128 33.37 -11.43 9.73
N PHE A 129 33.25 -11.68 8.41
CA PHE A 129 33.23 -13.03 7.82
C PHE A 129 34.13 -13.11 6.56
N PRO A 130 35.40 -12.72 6.64
CA PRO A 130 36.32 -12.92 5.52
C PRO A 130 36.61 -14.41 5.32
N SER A 131 36.83 -14.82 4.08
CA SER A 131 37.33 -16.16 3.81
C SER A 131 38.77 -16.32 4.30
N SER A 132 39.06 -17.40 5.02
CA SER A 132 40.37 -17.66 5.64
C SER A 132 41.56 -17.70 4.65
N ASN A 133 41.28 -17.97 3.35
CA ASN A 133 42.32 -18.06 2.30
C ASN A 133 42.07 -17.12 1.11
N GLY A 134 41.26 -16.06 1.26
CA GLY A 134 40.87 -15.25 0.11
C GLY A 134 40.34 -13.87 0.49
N GLU A 135 41.07 -13.14 1.37
CA GLU A 135 40.69 -11.75 1.72
C GLU A 135 40.60 -10.81 0.51
N HIS A 136 41.34 -11.11 -0.57
CA HIS A 136 41.35 -10.35 -1.82
C HIS A 136 40.16 -10.69 -2.73
N LEU A 137 39.42 -11.80 -2.48
CA LEU A 137 38.30 -12.24 -3.28
C LEU A 137 37.04 -11.41 -2.97
N VAL A 138 36.16 -11.35 -3.96
CA VAL A 138 34.85 -10.72 -3.85
C VAL A 138 33.71 -11.75 -4.05
N CYS A 139 32.52 -11.45 -3.57
CA CYS A 139 31.32 -12.25 -3.81
C CYS A 139 30.77 -11.90 -5.20
N LYS A 140 30.83 -12.82 -6.16
CA LYS A 140 30.03 -12.77 -7.38
C LYS A 140 28.61 -13.25 -7.01
N LEU A 141 27.62 -12.37 -7.11
CA LEU A 141 26.25 -12.68 -6.72
C LEU A 141 25.57 -13.56 -7.79
N ASN A 142 25.08 -14.72 -7.41
CA ASN A 142 24.29 -15.63 -8.24
C ASN A 142 22.79 -15.32 -8.08
N LYS A 143 22.40 -14.82 -6.91
CA LYS A 143 21.03 -14.47 -6.56
C LYS A 143 20.94 -13.07 -5.97
N SER A 144 19.76 -12.51 -6.01
CA SER A 144 19.46 -11.22 -5.40
C SER A 144 19.65 -11.24 -3.89
N ILE A 145 20.07 -10.12 -3.33
CA ILE A 145 20.11 -9.91 -1.87
C ILE A 145 19.38 -8.61 -1.50
N TYR A 146 19.08 -8.49 -0.22
CA TYR A 146 18.51 -7.25 0.31
C TYR A 146 19.38 -6.05 -0.04
N GLY A 147 18.73 -4.97 -0.51
CA GLY A 147 19.40 -3.71 -0.82
C GLY A 147 19.79 -3.52 -2.30
N LEU A 148 19.82 -4.58 -3.12
CA LEU A 148 19.95 -4.43 -4.57
C LEU A 148 18.69 -3.78 -5.15
N LYS A 149 18.88 -2.92 -6.16
CA LYS A 149 17.77 -2.21 -6.82
C LYS A 149 16.80 -3.14 -7.53
N GLN A 150 17.29 -4.22 -8.16
CA GLN A 150 16.51 -5.21 -8.89
C GLN A 150 15.94 -6.34 -8.02
N ALA A 151 16.27 -6.42 -6.71
CA ALA A 151 15.92 -7.57 -5.87
C ALA A 151 14.41 -7.87 -5.82
N SER A 152 13.57 -6.84 -5.70
CA SER A 152 12.11 -7.02 -5.67
C SER A 152 11.59 -7.58 -7.01
N ARG A 153 12.15 -7.10 -8.13
CA ARG A 153 11.78 -7.54 -9.48
C ARG A 153 12.16 -9.00 -9.72
N GLN A 154 13.37 -9.41 -9.35
CA GLN A 154 13.84 -10.79 -9.51
C GLN A 154 13.02 -11.76 -8.65
N TRP A 155 12.68 -11.36 -7.41
CA TRP A 155 11.76 -12.12 -6.57
C TRP A 155 10.38 -12.28 -7.24
N TYR A 156 9.81 -11.18 -7.74
CA TYR A 156 8.52 -11.23 -8.43
C TYR A 156 8.54 -12.21 -9.61
N TYR A 157 9.54 -12.16 -10.48
CA TYR A 157 9.64 -13.07 -11.62
C TYR A 157 9.77 -14.53 -11.19
N LYS A 158 10.60 -14.80 -10.19
CA LYS A 158 10.73 -16.16 -9.64
C LYS A 158 9.40 -16.69 -9.12
N PHE A 159 8.72 -15.88 -8.32
CA PHE A 159 7.40 -16.23 -7.78
C PHE A 159 6.37 -16.42 -8.91
N HIS A 160 6.29 -15.48 -9.83
CA HIS A 160 5.37 -15.54 -10.97
C HIS A 160 5.55 -16.81 -11.80
N GLY A 161 6.80 -17.16 -12.15
CA GLY A 161 7.09 -18.38 -12.91
C GLY A 161 6.64 -19.64 -12.18
N VAL A 162 6.91 -19.73 -10.87
CA VAL A 162 6.51 -20.87 -10.05
C VAL A 162 4.99 -20.97 -9.93
N ILE A 163 4.31 -19.87 -9.54
CA ILE A 163 2.86 -19.95 -9.29
C ILE A 163 2.06 -20.14 -10.58
N SER A 164 2.52 -19.59 -11.70
CA SER A 164 1.91 -19.79 -13.02
C SER A 164 2.04 -21.24 -13.50
N SER A 165 3.15 -21.93 -13.19
CA SER A 165 3.30 -23.36 -13.51
C SER A 165 2.30 -24.24 -12.76
N PHE A 166 1.77 -23.79 -11.64
CA PHE A 166 0.70 -24.47 -10.90
C PHE A 166 -0.72 -24.13 -11.38
N GLY A 167 -0.82 -23.34 -12.46
CA GLY A 167 -2.10 -22.98 -13.09
C GLY A 167 -2.79 -21.77 -12.49
N PHE A 168 -2.08 -20.93 -11.75
CA PHE A 168 -2.57 -19.59 -11.39
C PHE A 168 -2.41 -18.64 -12.56
N VAL A 169 -3.40 -17.77 -12.73
CA VAL A 169 -3.41 -16.69 -13.74
C VAL A 169 -3.38 -15.36 -12.99
N GLU A 170 -2.47 -14.48 -13.41
CA GLU A 170 -2.40 -13.12 -12.85
C GLU A 170 -3.54 -12.23 -13.34
N ASN A 171 -3.92 -11.25 -12.54
CA ASN A 171 -4.84 -10.21 -12.97
C ASN A 171 -4.08 -9.12 -13.74
N VAL A 172 -4.57 -8.77 -14.94
CA VAL A 172 -3.92 -7.80 -15.84
C VAL A 172 -3.73 -6.41 -15.19
N LEU A 173 -4.60 -6.01 -14.26
CA LEU A 173 -4.58 -4.68 -13.63
C LEU A 173 -3.80 -4.62 -12.32
N ASP A 174 -3.58 -5.76 -11.68
CA ASP A 174 -2.73 -5.91 -10.50
C ASP A 174 -2.04 -7.27 -10.58
N GLN A 175 -0.82 -7.26 -11.07
CA GLN A 175 -0.04 -8.46 -11.34
C GLN A 175 0.33 -9.26 -10.08
N CYS A 176 0.10 -8.70 -8.89
CA CYS A 176 0.28 -9.39 -7.61
C CYS A 176 -1.01 -10.10 -7.12
N ILE A 177 -2.09 -10.02 -7.88
CA ILE A 177 -3.33 -10.77 -7.65
C ILE A 177 -3.40 -11.92 -8.65
N TYR A 178 -3.44 -13.13 -8.12
CA TYR A 178 -3.55 -14.35 -8.92
C TYR A 178 -4.83 -15.08 -8.59
N GLN A 179 -5.35 -15.82 -9.55
CA GLN A 179 -6.50 -16.71 -9.34
C GLN A 179 -6.26 -18.08 -9.97
N LYS A 180 -6.77 -19.12 -9.32
CA LYS A 180 -6.85 -20.47 -9.85
C LYS A 180 -8.28 -20.94 -9.73
N VAL A 181 -8.86 -21.41 -10.84
CA VAL A 181 -10.21 -21.95 -10.93
C VAL A 181 -10.13 -23.41 -11.37
N SER A 182 -10.78 -24.31 -10.65
CA SER A 182 -10.86 -25.74 -10.96
C SER A 182 -12.29 -26.22 -10.70
N GLY A 183 -13.12 -26.23 -11.74
CA GLY A 183 -14.57 -26.43 -11.61
C GLY A 183 -15.22 -25.34 -10.78
N SER A 184 -15.92 -25.70 -9.71
CA SER A 184 -16.53 -24.76 -8.74
C SER A 184 -15.56 -24.25 -7.66
N LYS A 185 -14.32 -24.75 -7.63
CA LYS A 185 -13.32 -24.37 -6.64
C LYS A 185 -12.53 -23.17 -7.13
N ILE A 186 -12.39 -22.16 -6.30
CA ILE A 186 -11.68 -20.91 -6.60
C ILE A 186 -10.66 -20.63 -5.50
N CYS A 187 -9.44 -20.24 -5.88
CA CYS A 187 -8.43 -19.73 -4.96
C CYS A 187 -7.86 -18.43 -5.51
N PHE A 188 -7.95 -17.36 -4.71
CA PHE A 188 -7.21 -16.12 -4.92
C PHE A 188 -5.92 -16.15 -4.13
N LEU A 189 -4.86 -15.65 -4.74
CA LEU A 189 -3.59 -15.44 -4.10
C LEU A 189 -3.20 -13.98 -4.25
N VAL A 190 -2.88 -13.34 -3.14
CA VAL A 190 -2.37 -11.96 -3.09
C VAL A 190 -0.91 -12.01 -2.65
N LEU A 191 -0.01 -11.59 -3.53
CA LEU A 191 1.42 -11.46 -3.21
C LEU A 191 1.71 -10.05 -2.69
N TYR A 192 2.23 -9.94 -1.48
CA TYR A 192 2.73 -8.69 -0.92
C TYR A 192 4.15 -8.86 -0.40
N VAL A 193 5.12 -8.82 -1.29
CA VAL A 193 6.56 -9.05 -1.05
C VAL A 193 6.81 -10.45 -0.51
N ASP A 194 6.96 -10.63 0.81
CA ASP A 194 7.15 -11.90 1.52
C ASP A 194 5.85 -12.49 2.08
N ASP A 195 4.81 -11.68 2.24
CA ASP A 195 3.48 -12.09 2.69
C ASP A 195 2.62 -12.61 1.53
N ILE A 196 2.04 -13.79 1.67
CA ILE A 196 1.09 -14.38 0.72
C ILE A 196 -0.23 -14.63 1.43
N LEU A 197 -1.30 -14.01 0.93
CA LEU A 197 -2.67 -14.32 1.35
C LEU A 197 -3.31 -15.28 0.37
N LEU A 198 -3.97 -16.32 0.90
CA LEU A 198 -4.74 -17.31 0.16
C LEU A 198 -6.19 -17.20 0.58
N ALA A 199 -7.08 -16.89 -0.37
CA ALA A 199 -8.53 -16.85 -0.14
C ALA A 199 -9.22 -17.87 -1.03
N THR A 200 -9.95 -18.82 -0.46
CA THR A 200 -10.56 -19.91 -1.23
C THR A 200 -11.89 -20.37 -0.64
N ASN A 201 -12.76 -20.92 -1.49
CA ASN A 201 -13.99 -21.59 -1.08
C ASN A 201 -13.83 -23.10 -0.85
N ASN A 202 -12.60 -23.64 -0.91
CA ASN A 202 -12.37 -25.08 -0.81
C ASN A 202 -11.08 -25.41 -0.04
N MET A 203 -11.21 -26.14 1.06
CA MET A 203 -10.09 -26.54 1.92
C MET A 203 -9.10 -27.50 1.22
N GLY A 204 -9.57 -28.40 0.36
CA GLY A 204 -8.69 -29.29 -0.40
C GLY A 204 -7.77 -28.51 -1.31
N LEU A 205 -8.31 -27.56 -2.09
CA LEU A 205 -7.51 -26.68 -2.94
C LEU A 205 -6.54 -25.82 -2.12
N LEU A 206 -6.94 -25.36 -0.92
CA LEU A 206 -6.04 -24.64 -0.02
C LEU A 206 -4.80 -25.47 0.37
N HIS A 207 -5.03 -26.73 0.77
CA HIS A 207 -3.93 -27.63 1.13
C HIS A 207 -3.00 -27.92 -0.04
N GLU A 208 -3.54 -28.18 -1.23
CA GLU A 208 -2.77 -28.37 -2.46
C GLU A 208 -1.87 -27.15 -2.77
N VAL A 209 -2.43 -25.93 -2.69
CA VAL A 209 -1.70 -24.69 -2.92
C VAL A 209 -0.58 -24.50 -1.88
N LYS A 210 -0.88 -24.71 -0.59
CA LYS A 210 0.10 -24.60 0.49
C LYS A 210 1.24 -25.61 0.34
N GLN A 211 0.93 -26.86 0.02
CA GLN A 211 1.93 -27.90 -0.25
C GLN A 211 2.81 -27.54 -1.45
N PHE A 212 2.20 -27.07 -2.54
CA PHE A 212 2.95 -26.65 -3.72
C PHE A 212 3.90 -25.49 -3.40
N LEU A 213 3.43 -24.46 -2.71
CA LEU A 213 4.27 -23.32 -2.30
C LEU A 213 5.42 -23.76 -1.39
N SER A 214 5.13 -24.60 -0.39
CA SER A 214 6.16 -25.10 0.55
C SER A 214 7.18 -26.04 -0.09
N LYS A 215 6.84 -26.67 -1.21
CA LYS A 215 7.77 -27.48 -1.99
C LYS A 215 8.76 -26.64 -2.80
N ASN A 216 8.35 -25.44 -3.21
CA ASN A 216 9.14 -24.59 -4.09
C ASN A 216 9.89 -23.47 -3.35
N PHE A 217 9.44 -23.08 -2.16
CA PHE A 217 10.02 -22.02 -1.34
C PHE A 217 10.11 -22.45 0.13
N ASP A 218 11.11 -21.96 0.85
CA ASP A 218 11.14 -22.10 2.32
C ASP A 218 10.09 -21.15 2.92
N MET A 219 8.99 -21.74 3.39
CA MET A 219 7.81 -21.02 3.83
C MET A 219 7.41 -21.35 5.25
N LYS A 220 6.79 -20.38 5.90
CA LYS A 220 6.08 -20.56 7.15
C LYS A 220 4.57 -20.47 6.90
N ASP A 221 3.84 -21.53 7.20
CA ASP A 221 2.39 -21.48 7.27
C ASP A 221 1.96 -20.76 8.55
N MET A 222 1.28 -19.63 8.40
CA MET A 222 0.78 -18.82 9.51
C MET A 222 -0.66 -19.21 9.92
N GLY A 223 -1.27 -20.19 9.22
CA GLY A 223 -2.65 -20.58 9.46
C GLY A 223 -3.67 -19.58 8.95
N GLU A 224 -4.80 -19.44 9.66
CA GLU A 224 -5.81 -18.41 9.36
C GLU A 224 -5.22 -17.02 9.51
N ALA A 225 -5.48 -16.16 8.53
CA ALA A 225 -4.89 -14.83 8.48
C ALA A 225 -5.47 -13.92 9.57
N SER A 226 -4.66 -13.57 10.54
CA SER A 226 -5.00 -12.63 11.62
C SER A 226 -4.41 -11.23 11.40
N TYR A 227 -3.41 -11.11 10.53
CA TYR A 227 -2.80 -9.84 10.15
C TYR A 227 -2.43 -9.84 8.66
N VAL A 228 -2.47 -8.67 8.03
CA VAL A 228 -1.92 -8.42 6.71
C VAL A 228 -1.30 -7.04 6.67
N ILE A 229 -0.06 -6.91 6.23
CA ILE A 229 0.70 -5.62 6.19
C ILE A 229 0.55 -4.78 7.47
N GLY A 230 0.52 -5.42 8.65
CA GLY A 230 0.37 -4.75 9.94
C GLY A 230 -1.05 -4.30 10.30
N ILE A 231 -2.05 -4.65 9.51
CA ILE A 231 -3.48 -4.45 9.77
C ILE A 231 -4.03 -5.72 10.40
N LYS A 232 -4.69 -5.63 11.54
CA LYS A 232 -5.33 -6.76 12.20
C LYS A 232 -6.65 -7.10 11.50
N ILE A 233 -6.85 -8.38 11.23
CA ILE A 233 -8.08 -8.92 10.65
C ILE A 233 -8.93 -9.50 11.78
N HIS A 234 -10.13 -8.99 11.93
CA HIS A 234 -11.15 -9.53 12.82
C HIS A 234 -12.19 -10.25 11.99
N ARG A 235 -12.50 -11.48 12.32
CA ARG A 235 -13.48 -12.25 11.60
C ARG A 235 -14.55 -12.81 12.54
N ASP A 236 -15.81 -12.48 12.27
CA ASP A 236 -16.98 -13.07 12.91
C ASP A 236 -17.84 -13.73 11.83
N ARG A 237 -17.63 -15.05 11.63
CA ARG A 237 -18.34 -15.82 10.60
C ARG A 237 -19.83 -15.95 10.91
N CYS A 238 -20.20 -16.00 12.19
CA CYS A 238 -21.62 -16.10 12.58
C CYS A 238 -22.40 -14.86 12.16
N LYS A 239 -21.78 -13.68 12.25
CA LYS A 239 -22.37 -12.41 11.80
C LYS A 239 -22.05 -12.08 10.35
N GLY A 240 -21.23 -12.89 9.67
CA GLY A 240 -20.77 -12.62 8.30
C GLY A 240 -19.94 -11.33 8.20
N ILE A 241 -19.11 -11.02 9.22
CA ILE A 241 -18.35 -9.78 9.31
C ILE A 241 -16.83 -10.05 9.22
N LEU A 242 -16.15 -9.22 8.46
CA LEU A 242 -14.70 -9.11 8.44
C LEU A 242 -14.30 -7.64 8.67
N GLY A 243 -13.58 -7.37 9.77
CA GLY A 243 -13.12 -6.04 10.16
C GLY A 243 -11.60 -5.88 10.04
N LEU A 244 -11.15 -4.74 9.56
CA LEU A 244 -9.75 -4.35 9.46
C LEU A 244 -9.44 -3.28 10.50
N SER A 245 -8.57 -3.56 11.45
CA SER A 245 -8.20 -2.66 12.55
C SER A 245 -6.74 -2.25 12.48
N GLN A 246 -6.48 -0.98 12.69
CA GLN A 246 -5.13 -0.42 12.89
C GLN A 246 -4.91 0.07 14.34
N GLU A 247 -5.69 -0.38 15.31
CA GLU A 247 -5.60 0.07 16.70
C GLU A 247 -4.17 0.03 17.23
N THR A 248 -3.47 -1.10 17.05
CA THR A 248 -2.07 -1.26 17.49
C THR A 248 -1.14 -0.24 16.82
N TYR A 249 -1.33 0.03 15.53
CA TYR A 249 -0.55 1.03 14.81
C TYR A 249 -0.84 2.44 15.30
N ILE A 250 -2.12 2.78 15.44
CA ILE A 250 -2.57 4.10 15.93
C ILE A 250 -2.02 4.36 17.33
N ASN A 251 -2.10 3.39 18.24
CA ASN A 251 -1.53 3.49 19.57
C ASN A 251 -0.02 3.79 19.55
N LYS A 252 0.76 3.10 18.69
CA LYS A 252 2.19 3.36 18.50
C LYS A 252 2.47 4.77 17.94
N VAL A 253 1.61 5.28 17.04
CA VAL A 253 1.71 6.65 16.52
C VAL A 253 1.45 7.65 17.63
N LEU A 254 0.35 7.49 18.37
CA LEU A 254 0.00 8.37 19.49
C LEU A 254 1.10 8.40 20.56
N GLU A 255 1.66 7.25 20.93
CA GLU A 255 2.76 7.16 21.88
C GLU A 255 4.02 7.88 21.37
N ARG A 256 4.41 7.67 20.11
CA ARG A 256 5.58 8.32 19.49
C ARG A 256 5.49 9.84 19.55
N TYR A 257 4.32 10.41 19.37
CA TYR A 257 4.09 11.86 19.38
C TYR A 257 3.56 12.40 20.73
N ARG A 258 3.61 11.58 21.80
CA ARG A 258 3.16 11.93 23.16
C ARG A 258 1.69 12.39 23.19
N MET A 259 0.83 11.73 22.43
CA MET A 259 -0.60 12.00 22.29
C MET A 259 -1.48 10.86 22.84
N LYS A 260 -0.90 9.88 23.56
CA LYS A 260 -1.61 8.69 24.07
C LYS A 260 -2.73 9.06 25.06
N ASP A 261 -2.45 10.04 25.93
CA ASP A 261 -3.35 10.45 27.00
C ASP A 261 -4.05 11.79 26.71
N CYS A 262 -4.06 12.22 25.45
CA CYS A 262 -4.70 13.47 25.07
C CYS A 262 -6.23 13.35 25.06
N ALA A 263 -6.92 14.44 25.36
CA ALA A 263 -8.38 14.51 25.22
C ALA A 263 -8.78 14.27 23.73
N PRO A 264 -9.78 13.42 23.46
CA PRO A 264 -10.24 13.14 22.12
C PRO A 264 -10.82 14.38 21.43
N SER A 265 -10.82 14.38 20.08
CA SER A 265 -11.51 15.36 19.25
C SER A 265 -12.69 14.68 18.55
N VAL A 266 -13.80 15.39 18.39
CA VAL A 266 -15.00 14.87 17.71
C VAL A 266 -14.77 14.72 16.19
N ALA A 267 -13.94 15.59 15.60
CA ALA A 267 -13.65 15.57 14.16
C ALA A 267 -12.16 15.82 13.88
N PRO A 268 -11.62 15.24 12.78
CA PRO A 268 -10.22 15.44 12.38
C PRO A 268 -9.97 16.88 11.90
N ILE A 269 -10.98 17.51 11.33
CA ILE A 269 -10.99 18.88 10.84
C ILE A 269 -12.39 19.46 11.06
N VAL A 270 -12.51 20.75 11.29
CA VAL A 270 -13.81 21.42 11.45
C VAL A 270 -14.00 22.52 10.40
N LYS A 271 -15.25 22.88 10.14
CA LYS A 271 -15.59 24.00 9.27
C LYS A 271 -14.93 25.26 9.80
N GLY A 272 -14.08 25.90 8.99
CA GLY A 272 -13.31 27.09 9.40
C GLY A 272 -11.81 26.83 9.61
N ASP A 273 -11.38 25.57 9.78
CA ASP A 273 -9.94 25.25 9.73
C ASP A 273 -9.41 25.53 8.31
N ARG A 274 -8.63 26.60 8.16
CA ARG A 274 -8.06 27.02 6.89
C ARG A 274 -6.55 27.04 6.98
N PHE A 275 -5.88 26.39 6.02
CA PHE A 275 -4.43 26.32 5.95
C PHE A 275 -3.94 27.05 4.70
N ASN A 276 -2.84 27.80 4.87
CA ASN A 276 -2.22 28.56 3.80
C ASN A 276 -0.73 28.81 4.07
N LEU A 277 -0.02 29.26 3.04
CA LEU A 277 1.40 29.56 3.09
C LEU A 277 1.77 30.68 4.07
N ASN A 278 0.82 31.56 4.44
CA ASN A 278 1.08 32.61 5.44
C ASN A 278 1.33 32.05 6.85
N GLN A 279 0.93 30.82 7.12
CA GLN A 279 1.16 30.10 8.38
C GLN A 279 2.51 29.39 8.41
N CYS A 280 3.27 29.40 7.30
CA CYS A 280 4.62 28.88 7.23
C CYS A 280 5.59 29.84 7.94
N PRO A 281 6.71 29.35 8.49
CA PRO A 281 7.71 30.18 9.16
C PRO A 281 8.26 31.30 8.26
N LYS A 282 8.19 32.56 8.73
CA LYS A 282 8.62 33.74 8.01
C LYS A 282 9.99 34.27 8.47
N ASN A 283 10.38 33.95 9.71
CA ASN A 283 11.61 34.41 10.34
C ASN A 283 12.36 33.23 10.98
N ASP A 284 13.58 33.49 11.42
CA ASP A 284 14.46 32.44 11.97
C ASP A 284 13.97 31.93 13.31
N LEU A 285 13.28 32.74 14.11
CA LEU A 285 12.70 32.32 15.38
C LEU A 285 11.61 31.25 15.15
N GLU A 286 10.71 31.48 14.20
CA GLU A 286 9.65 30.53 13.83
C GLU A 286 10.25 29.25 13.24
N ARG A 287 11.32 29.35 12.43
CA ARG A 287 12.05 28.19 11.89
C ARG A 287 12.70 27.37 13.00
N GLU A 288 13.33 28.03 13.97
CA GLU A 288 13.95 27.35 15.13
C GLU A 288 12.88 26.63 15.99
N GLN A 289 11.69 27.23 16.20
CA GLN A 289 10.59 26.58 16.88
C GLN A 289 10.11 25.30 16.18
N MET A 290 10.14 25.27 14.85
CA MET A 290 9.72 24.11 14.06
C MET A 290 10.80 23.04 13.87
N LYS A 291 12.08 23.39 14.08
CA LYS A 291 13.25 22.55 13.79
C LYS A 291 13.18 21.16 14.44
N ASN A 292 12.74 21.09 15.70
CA ASN A 292 12.65 19.84 16.46
C ASN A 292 11.27 19.18 16.38
N ILE A 293 10.34 19.75 15.62
CA ILE A 293 8.99 19.20 15.43
C ILE A 293 9.00 18.24 14.25
N PRO A 294 8.75 16.93 14.47
CA PRO A 294 8.83 15.92 13.42
C PRO A 294 7.56 15.91 12.54
N TYR A 295 7.20 17.06 11.95
CA TYR A 295 5.95 17.24 11.21
C TYR A 295 5.80 16.25 10.04
N ALA A 296 6.81 16.18 9.16
CA ALA A 296 6.75 15.30 7.99
C ALA A 296 6.60 13.83 8.38
N SER A 297 7.30 13.40 9.45
CA SER A 297 7.16 12.05 9.99
C SER A 297 5.77 11.78 10.57
N ALA A 298 5.17 12.78 11.23
CA ALA A 298 3.81 12.68 11.77
C ALA A 298 2.79 12.55 10.65
N ILE A 299 2.85 13.44 9.63
CA ILE A 299 1.95 13.36 8.47
C ILE A 299 2.13 12.04 7.72
N GLY A 300 3.37 11.56 7.52
CA GLY A 300 3.63 10.25 6.93
C GLY A 300 2.98 9.10 7.71
N SER A 301 2.99 9.17 9.06
CA SER A 301 2.31 8.18 9.91
C SER A 301 0.78 8.25 9.77
N LEU A 302 0.20 9.45 9.72
CA LEU A 302 -1.22 9.66 9.50
C LEU A 302 -1.66 9.24 8.08
N MET A 303 -0.81 9.48 7.06
CA MET A 303 -1.03 9.01 5.69
C MET A 303 -1.11 7.47 5.62
N TYR A 304 -0.25 6.76 6.35
CA TYR A 304 -0.32 5.31 6.39
C TYR A 304 -1.63 4.82 7.02
N ALA A 305 -2.07 5.41 8.14
CA ALA A 305 -3.36 5.09 8.75
C ALA A 305 -4.52 5.34 7.77
N GLN A 306 -4.52 6.52 7.13
CA GLN A 306 -5.53 6.93 6.17
C GLN A 306 -5.62 5.98 4.97
N VAL A 307 -4.52 5.64 4.34
CA VAL A 307 -4.50 4.80 3.12
C VAL A 307 -4.88 3.35 3.42
N CYS A 308 -4.67 2.85 4.65
CA CYS A 308 -4.94 1.45 5.00
C CYS A 308 -6.41 1.19 5.38
N THR A 309 -6.95 1.93 6.37
CA THR A 309 -8.27 1.62 6.94
C THR A 309 -9.10 2.84 7.34
N ARG A 310 -8.59 4.07 7.24
CA ARG A 310 -9.21 5.28 7.78
C ARG A 310 -9.52 6.32 6.68
N PRO A 311 -10.53 6.06 5.83
CA PRO A 311 -10.98 7.02 4.81
C PRO A 311 -11.45 8.35 5.43
N ASP A 312 -11.97 8.32 6.62
CA ASP A 312 -12.52 9.45 7.39
C ASP A 312 -11.49 10.57 7.67
N ILE A 313 -10.20 10.28 7.72
CA ILE A 313 -9.17 11.31 7.88
C ILE A 313 -8.51 11.73 6.54
N ALA A 314 -8.96 11.20 5.39
CA ALA A 314 -8.29 11.39 4.11
C ALA A 314 -8.17 12.87 3.71
N PHE A 315 -9.25 13.63 3.85
CA PHE A 315 -9.26 15.06 3.53
C PHE A 315 -8.30 15.85 4.43
N ALA A 316 -8.39 15.66 5.75
CA ALA A 316 -7.55 16.37 6.70
C ALA A 316 -6.05 16.10 6.48
N VAL A 317 -5.68 14.82 6.30
CA VAL A 317 -4.29 14.42 6.04
C VAL A 317 -3.80 14.95 4.69
N GLY A 318 -4.66 14.90 3.66
CA GLY A 318 -4.37 15.46 2.34
C GLY A 318 -4.10 16.97 2.38
N MET A 319 -4.89 17.72 3.17
CA MET A 319 -4.69 19.15 3.39
C MET A 319 -3.34 19.44 4.06
N MET A 320 -3.03 18.77 5.16
CA MET A 320 -1.78 18.97 5.90
C MET A 320 -0.55 18.50 5.10
N GLY A 321 -0.70 17.49 4.26
CA GLY A 321 0.35 17.00 3.36
C GLY A 321 0.91 18.08 2.41
N ARG A 322 0.15 19.13 2.13
CA ARG A 322 0.56 20.25 1.24
C ARG A 322 1.70 21.09 1.83
N TYR A 323 1.89 21.06 3.14
CA TYR A 323 2.83 21.93 3.87
C TYR A 323 4.04 21.17 4.44
N GLN A 324 4.32 19.93 3.98
CA GLN A 324 5.40 19.10 4.54
C GLN A 324 6.80 19.70 4.37
N SER A 325 7.04 20.49 3.33
CA SER A 325 8.34 21.11 3.05
C SER A 325 8.68 22.29 3.96
N ASN A 326 7.66 23.04 4.41
CA ASN A 326 7.85 24.23 5.27
C ASN A 326 6.65 24.40 6.22
N PRO A 327 6.43 23.51 7.19
CA PRO A 327 5.29 23.58 8.10
C PRO A 327 5.47 24.66 9.18
N GLY A 328 4.37 25.34 9.54
CA GLY A 328 4.33 26.22 10.70
C GLY A 328 3.60 25.58 11.89
N LEU A 329 3.56 26.30 13.04
CA LEU A 329 2.94 25.82 14.28
C LEU A 329 1.45 25.48 14.13
N ASP A 330 0.72 26.24 13.30
CA ASP A 330 -0.70 25.97 13.07
C ASP A 330 -0.91 24.66 12.32
N HIS A 331 -0.04 24.35 11.35
CA HIS A 331 -0.05 23.05 10.69
C HIS A 331 0.22 21.91 11.69
N TRP A 332 1.15 22.12 12.66
CA TRP A 332 1.40 21.15 13.72
C TRP A 332 0.22 20.98 14.67
N ARG A 333 -0.46 22.07 15.04
CA ARG A 333 -1.69 22.03 15.85
C ARG A 333 -2.79 21.22 15.15
N ALA A 334 -2.93 21.41 13.83
CA ALA A 334 -3.86 20.63 13.01
C ALA A 334 -3.52 19.14 12.97
N ALA A 335 -2.24 18.79 12.78
CA ALA A 335 -1.79 17.39 12.84
C ALA A 335 -2.11 16.76 14.22
N LYS A 336 -1.89 17.48 15.32
CA LYS A 336 -2.28 17.03 16.66
C LYS A 336 -3.79 16.87 16.81
N LYS A 337 -4.60 17.70 16.15
CA LYS A 337 -6.07 17.56 16.16
C LYS A 337 -6.51 16.25 15.50
N VAL A 338 -5.89 15.87 14.37
CA VAL A 338 -6.15 14.55 13.77
C VAL A 338 -5.73 13.41 14.70
N MET A 339 -4.59 13.53 15.39
CA MET A 339 -4.18 12.53 16.40
C MET A 339 -5.18 12.42 17.56
N ARG A 340 -5.74 13.55 18.02
CA ARG A 340 -6.80 13.55 19.03
C ARG A 340 -8.08 12.87 18.55
N TYR A 341 -8.43 13.06 17.27
CA TYR A 341 -9.55 12.34 16.67
C TYR A 341 -9.27 10.84 16.61
N LEU A 342 -8.06 10.45 16.20
CA LEU A 342 -7.66 9.04 16.21
C LEU A 342 -7.62 8.44 17.60
N GLN A 343 -7.28 9.21 18.64
CA GLN A 343 -7.36 8.76 20.04
C GLN A 343 -8.78 8.37 20.44
N GLY A 344 -9.77 9.16 20.03
CA GLY A 344 -11.19 8.87 20.33
C GLY A 344 -11.82 7.79 19.45
N THR A 345 -11.14 7.39 18.36
CA THR A 345 -11.67 6.46 17.37
C THR A 345 -10.66 5.35 17.00
N LYS A 346 -9.73 5.03 17.89
CA LYS A 346 -8.65 4.05 17.64
C LYS A 346 -9.16 2.63 17.44
N ASP A 347 -10.31 2.32 18.00
CA ASP A 347 -11.02 1.05 17.93
C ASP A 347 -11.89 0.91 16.67
N TYR A 348 -12.04 1.97 15.88
CA TYR A 348 -12.80 1.92 14.63
C TYR A 348 -12.14 0.96 13.62
N MET A 349 -13.00 0.15 12.99
CA MET A 349 -12.59 -0.83 11.99
C MET A 349 -13.25 -0.53 10.65
N LEU A 350 -12.51 -0.72 9.58
CA LEU A 350 -13.07 -0.81 8.24
C LEU A 350 -13.71 -2.19 8.09
N THR A 351 -15.04 -2.25 7.92
CA THR A 351 -15.80 -3.49 8.05
C THR A 351 -16.46 -3.88 6.73
N TYR A 352 -16.33 -5.14 6.35
CA TYR A 352 -17.04 -5.78 5.24
C TYR A 352 -18.05 -6.78 5.79
N ARG A 353 -19.16 -6.96 5.08
CA ARG A 353 -20.27 -7.82 5.51
C ARG A 353 -20.73 -8.74 4.39
N ARG A 354 -21.26 -9.87 4.76
CA ARG A 354 -22.09 -10.66 3.85
C ARG A 354 -23.33 -9.85 3.50
N THR A 355 -23.64 -9.73 2.21
CA THR A 355 -24.78 -8.94 1.69
C THR A 355 -25.57 -9.79 0.71
N ASP A 356 -26.86 -9.49 0.51
CA ASP A 356 -27.71 -10.22 -0.44
C ASP A 356 -27.27 -9.99 -1.89
N SER A 357 -26.66 -8.83 -2.17
CA SER A 357 -26.18 -8.49 -3.50
C SER A 357 -24.82 -7.79 -3.40
N LEU A 358 -23.84 -8.30 -4.12
CA LEU A 358 -22.51 -7.72 -4.18
C LEU A 358 -22.42 -6.71 -5.33
N VAL A 359 -22.59 -5.44 -4.99
CA VAL A 359 -22.57 -4.33 -5.94
C VAL A 359 -21.48 -3.34 -5.52
N VAL A 360 -20.78 -2.80 -6.50
CA VAL A 360 -19.84 -1.68 -6.30
C VAL A 360 -20.59 -0.38 -6.54
N VAL A 361 -20.52 0.53 -5.56
CA VAL A 361 -21.13 1.86 -5.63
C VAL A 361 -20.07 2.89 -5.33
N GLY A 362 -19.99 3.97 -6.14
CA GLY A 362 -19.10 5.09 -5.96
C GLY A 362 -19.84 6.37 -5.53
N TYR A 363 -19.14 7.22 -4.79
CA TYR A 363 -19.57 8.58 -4.46
C TYR A 363 -18.44 9.53 -4.85
N SER A 364 -18.82 10.67 -5.41
CA SER A 364 -17.90 11.73 -5.83
C SER A 364 -18.37 13.06 -5.29
N ASP A 365 -17.41 13.87 -4.79
CA ASP A 365 -17.66 15.17 -4.20
C ASP A 365 -16.47 16.11 -4.44
N SER A 366 -16.68 17.41 -4.42
CA SER A 366 -15.63 18.41 -4.56
C SER A 366 -15.95 19.69 -3.80
N ASP A 367 -14.97 20.23 -3.08
CA ASP A 367 -15.05 21.62 -2.66
C ASP A 367 -14.88 22.57 -3.86
N PHE A 368 -15.28 23.81 -3.72
CA PHE A 368 -15.01 24.85 -4.71
C PHE A 368 -13.96 25.83 -4.21
N ALA A 369 -12.82 25.91 -4.94
CA ALA A 369 -11.72 26.84 -4.68
C ALA A 369 -11.17 26.78 -3.23
N GLY A 370 -11.26 25.61 -2.56
CA GLY A 370 -10.95 25.45 -1.13
C GLY A 370 -9.48 25.64 -0.78
N CYS A 371 -8.55 25.52 -1.73
CA CYS A 371 -7.14 25.82 -1.49
C CYS A 371 -6.90 27.33 -1.51
N MET A 372 -6.64 27.92 -0.34
CA MET A 372 -6.41 29.37 -0.20
C MET A 372 -5.24 29.89 -1.04
N ASP A 373 -4.17 29.08 -1.17
CA ASP A 373 -2.94 29.48 -1.85
C ASP A 373 -3.04 29.45 -3.37
N SER A 374 -3.79 28.49 -3.93
CA SER A 374 -3.83 28.25 -5.39
C SER A 374 -5.24 28.35 -6.00
N ARG A 375 -6.26 28.59 -5.18
CA ARG A 375 -7.69 28.59 -5.57
C ARG A 375 -8.14 27.31 -6.28
N LYS A 376 -7.40 26.22 -6.12
CA LYS A 376 -7.76 24.90 -6.64
C LYS A 376 -8.72 24.21 -5.70
N SER A 377 -9.66 23.48 -6.28
CA SER A 377 -10.61 22.62 -5.59
C SER A 377 -9.93 21.32 -5.13
N THR A 378 -10.56 20.61 -4.22
CA THR A 378 -10.16 19.27 -3.76
C THR A 378 -11.24 18.28 -4.16
N SER A 379 -10.89 17.31 -5.01
CA SER A 379 -11.79 16.19 -5.34
C SER A 379 -11.72 15.13 -4.25
N GLY A 380 -12.87 14.54 -3.94
CA GLY A 380 -13.03 13.35 -3.13
C GLY A 380 -13.80 12.26 -3.88
N TYR A 381 -13.43 11.01 -3.68
CA TYR A 381 -14.28 9.87 -4.03
C TYR A 381 -14.12 8.72 -3.03
N ILE A 382 -15.16 7.92 -2.92
CA ILE A 382 -15.16 6.67 -2.18
C ILE A 382 -15.96 5.62 -2.93
N PHE A 383 -15.41 4.40 -3.01
CA PHE A 383 -16.10 3.24 -3.56
C PHE A 383 -16.38 2.24 -2.46
N MET A 384 -17.60 1.75 -2.41
CA MET A 384 -18.10 0.81 -1.43
C MET A 384 -18.41 -0.55 -2.08
N MET A 385 -18.13 -1.63 -1.37
CA MET A 385 -18.48 -3.00 -1.73
C MET A 385 -18.65 -3.83 -0.45
N ALA A 386 -19.61 -4.74 -0.40
CA ALA A 386 -19.89 -5.56 0.78
C ALA A 386 -20.06 -4.72 2.08
N GLY A 387 -20.69 -3.55 1.98
CA GLY A 387 -20.96 -2.64 3.09
C GLY A 387 -19.76 -1.85 3.61
N GLY A 388 -18.56 -1.98 3.00
CA GLY A 388 -17.35 -1.28 3.41
C GLY A 388 -16.66 -0.55 2.27
N ALA A 389 -15.81 0.45 2.61
CA ALA A 389 -15.01 1.17 1.63
C ALA A 389 -13.87 0.30 1.08
N ILE A 390 -13.78 0.18 -0.24
CA ILE A 390 -12.70 -0.58 -0.92
C ILE A 390 -11.64 0.32 -1.53
N SER A 391 -12.02 1.54 -1.94
CA SER A 391 -11.10 2.52 -2.53
C SER A 391 -11.58 3.92 -2.23
N TRP A 392 -10.67 4.84 -1.95
CA TRP A 392 -10.96 6.25 -1.68
C TRP A 392 -9.76 7.13 -1.98
N LYS A 393 -10.04 8.40 -2.25
CA LYS A 393 -9.02 9.42 -2.46
C LYS A 393 -9.56 10.79 -2.06
N SER A 394 -8.70 11.64 -1.51
CA SER A 394 -8.91 13.08 -1.43
C SER A 394 -7.67 13.77 -1.95
N ALA A 395 -7.78 14.55 -3.01
CA ALA A 395 -6.66 15.18 -3.67
C ALA A 395 -6.99 16.56 -4.25
N LYS A 396 -6.03 17.48 -4.16
CA LYS A 396 -6.13 18.78 -4.80
C LYS A 396 -6.16 18.61 -6.33
N GLN A 397 -7.11 19.23 -7.00
CA GLN A 397 -7.24 19.19 -8.45
C GLN A 397 -6.03 19.82 -9.16
N SER A 398 -5.71 19.33 -10.34
CA SER A 398 -4.62 19.89 -11.16
C SER A 398 -5.01 21.21 -11.81
N LEU A 399 -6.30 21.41 -12.10
CA LEU A 399 -6.89 22.60 -12.73
C LEU A 399 -7.52 23.51 -11.68
N ILE A 400 -7.80 24.77 -12.07
CA ILE A 400 -8.65 25.70 -11.34
C ILE A 400 -10.03 25.63 -11.99
N ALA A 401 -11.03 25.21 -11.24
CA ALA A 401 -12.42 25.24 -11.66
C ALA A 401 -12.97 26.66 -11.56
N THR A 402 -13.77 27.07 -12.55
CA THR A 402 -14.39 28.42 -12.59
C THR A 402 -15.77 28.44 -11.93
N SER A 403 -16.33 27.30 -11.64
CA SER A 403 -17.61 27.11 -10.94
C SER A 403 -17.63 25.84 -10.09
N THR A 404 -18.59 25.73 -9.17
CA THR A 404 -18.85 24.53 -8.38
C THR A 404 -19.14 23.34 -9.30
N MET A 405 -19.96 23.54 -10.34
CA MET A 405 -20.27 22.51 -11.33
C MET A 405 -18.98 21.95 -12.00
N GLU A 406 -18.05 22.80 -12.39
CA GLU A 406 -16.79 22.36 -13.01
C GLU A 406 -15.92 21.58 -12.03
N ALA A 407 -15.83 22.00 -10.77
CA ALA A 407 -15.12 21.28 -9.73
C ALA A 407 -15.69 19.86 -9.55
N GLU A 408 -17.02 19.74 -9.49
CA GLU A 408 -17.73 18.47 -9.37
C GLU A 408 -17.52 17.57 -10.59
N VAL A 409 -17.55 18.11 -11.80
CA VAL A 409 -17.26 17.31 -12.99
C VAL A 409 -15.83 16.76 -12.96
N VAL A 410 -14.85 17.57 -12.54
CA VAL A 410 -13.47 17.08 -12.39
C VAL A 410 -13.39 15.93 -11.37
N ALA A 411 -14.10 16.05 -10.26
CA ALA A 411 -14.19 14.97 -9.26
C ALA A 411 -14.84 13.70 -9.85
N CYS A 412 -15.95 13.87 -10.58
CA CYS A 412 -16.61 12.74 -11.28
C CYS A 412 -15.69 12.06 -12.31
N VAL A 413 -14.85 12.82 -13.04
CA VAL A 413 -13.86 12.24 -13.97
C VAL A 413 -12.82 11.39 -13.22
N GLU A 414 -12.30 11.89 -12.10
CA GLU A 414 -11.33 11.16 -11.28
C GLU A 414 -11.96 9.89 -10.67
N ALA A 415 -13.19 10.00 -10.15
CA ALA A 415 -13.96 8.87 -9.66
C ALA A 415 -14.22 7.84 -10.78
N THR A 416 -14.65 8.29 -11.97
CA THR A 416 -14.92 7.41 -13.12
C THR A 416 -13.66 6.64 -13.53
N SER A 417 -12.51 7.30 -13.59
CA SER A 417 -11.25 6.64 -13.96
C SER A 417 -10.90 5.51 -12.98
N ASN A 418 -11.06 5.73 -11.67
CA ASN A 418 -10.86 4.71 -10.66
C ASN A 418 -11.96 3.64 -10.68
N GLY A 419 -13.21 4.02 -10.90
CA GLY A 419 -14.34 3.09 -11.02
C GLY A 419 -14.18 2.12 -12.18
N VAL A 420 -13.73 2.59 -13.34
CA VAL A 420 -13.41 1.73 -14.50
C VAL A 420 -12.28 0.75 -14.15
N TRP A 421 -11.26 1.21 -13.43
CA TRP A 421 -10.18 0.33 -12.96
C TRP A 421 -10.71 -0.76 -12.02
N ILE A 422 -11.52 -0.38 -11.00
CA ILE A 422 -12.15 -1.34 -10.06
C ILE A 422 -13.01 -2.36 -10.82
N ARG A 423 -13.88 -1.88 -11.73
CA ARG A 423 -14.73 -2.74 -12.55
C ARG A 423 -13.91 -3.75 -13.36
N SER A 424 -12.85 -3.29 -14.02
CA SER A 424 -12.00 -4.14 -14.83
C SER A 424 -11.19 -5.14 -13.98
N LEU A 425 -10.71 -4.75 -12.80
CA LEU A 425 -10.05 -5.66 -11.85
C LEU A 425 -11.01 -6.80 -11.44
N ILE A 426 -12.23 -6.45 -11.00
CA ILE A 426 -13.23 -7.43 -10.55
C ILE A 426 -13.70 -8.31 -11.71
N SER A 427 -13.89 -7.74 -12.90
CA SER A 427 -14.21 -8.50 -14.11
C SER A 427 -13.13 -9.53 -14.44
N GLY A 428 -11.85 -9.17 -14.25
CA GLY A 428 -10.72 -10.09 -14.41
C GLY A 428 -10.73 -11.25 -13.41
N LEU A 429 -11.39 -11.11 -12.25
CA LEU A 429 -11.55 -12.18 -11.27
C LEU A 429 -12.65 -13.20 -11.65
N ARG A 430 -13.49 -12.90 -12.64
CA ARG A 430 -14.53 -13.80 -13.22
C ARG A 430 -15.49 -14.45 -12.21
N ILE A 431 -15.83 -13.73 -11.14
CA ILE A 431 -16.66 -14.28 -10.03
C ILE A 431 -17.97 -13.55 -9.82
N LEU A 432 -18.21 -12.44 -10.53
CA LEU A 432 -19.40 -11.60 -10.32
C LEU A 432 -20.11 -11.31 -11.64
N ASP A 433 -21.30 -11.86 -11.81
CA ASP A 433 -22.17 -11.52 -12.94
C ASP A 433 -22.69 -10.08 -12.85
N SER A 434 -22.84 -9.54 -11.62
CA SER A 434 -23.28 -8.16 -11.39
C SER A 434 -22.31 -7.09 -11.94
N ILE A 435 -21.06 -7.44 -12.19
CA ILE A 435 -20.05 -6.51 -12.74
C ILE A 435 -20.31 -6.15 -14.21
N HIS A 436 -21.15 -6.91 -14.91
CA HIS A 436 -21.60 -6.58 -16.28
C HIS A 436 -22.51 -5.35 -16.30
N ARG A 437 -23.17 -5.01 -15.19
CA ARG A 437 -23.95 -3.78 -15.07
C ARG A 437 -23.04 -2.57 -14.99
N PRO A 438 -23.49 -1.38 -15.47
CA PRO A 438 -22.75 -0.15 -15.29
C PRO A 438 -22.47 0.12 -13.81
N LEU A 439 -21.23 0.53 -13.49
CA LEU A 439 -20.88 0.95 -12.14
C LEU A 439 -21.54 2.29 -11.84
N ARG A 440 -22.31 2.37 -10.74
CA ARG A 440 -22.99 3.60 -10.32
C ARG A 440 -22.05 4.50 -9.53
N ILE A 441 -22.02 5.79 -9.91
CA ILE A 441 -21.34 6.86 -9.18
C ILE A 441 -22.35 7.93 -8.84
N PHE A 442 -22.50 8.22 -7.57
CA PHE A 442 -23.37 9.28 -7.07
C PHE A 442 -22.62 10.59 -6.95
N CYS A 443 -23.28 11.69 -7.37
CA CYS A 443 -22.82 13.07 -7.23
C CYS A 443 -24.00 13.93 -6.78
N ASP A 444 -23.78 14.87 -5.87
CA ASP A 444 -24.84 15.73 -5.33
C ASP A 444 -25.13 16.97 -6.21
N ASN A 445 -24.31 17.23 -7.22
CA ASN A 445 -24.48 18.33 -8.14
C ASN A 445 -25.26 17.90 -9.39
N SER A 446 -26.55 18.23 -9.45
CA SER A 446 -27.44 17.88 -10.57
C SER A 446 -26.98 18.45 -11.92
N ALA A 447 -26.38 19.66 -11.95
CA ALA A 447 -25.86 20.27 -13.16
C ALA A 447 -24.65 19.46 -13.70
N SER A 448 -23.77 18.98 -12.83
CA SER A 448 -22.65 18.11 -13.18
C SER A 448 -23.13 16.78 -13.73
N VAL A 449 -24.13 16.15 -13.10
CA VAL A 449 -24.76 14.93 -13.60
C VAL A 449 -25.38 15.15 -14.98
N PHE A 450 -26.09 16.24 -15.18
CA PHE A 450 -26.67 16.60 -16.49
C PHE A 450 -25.59 16.73 -17.55
N MET A 451 -24.49 17.43 -17.26
CA MET A 451 -23.38 17.65 -18.18
C MET A 451 -22.66 16.37 -18.58
N THR A 452 -22.57 15.38 -17.67
CA THR A 452 -21.96 14.07 -17.99
C THR A 452 -22.82 13.22 -18.93
N LYS A 453 -24.14 13.43 -18.97
CA LYS A 453 -25.09 12.67 -19.80
C LYS A 453 -25.37 13.29 -21.16
N ASN A 454 -25.22 14.59 -21.31
CA ASN A 454 -25.67 15.35 -22.50
C ASN A 454 -24.50 15.85 -23.37
N ASN A 455 -24.74 15.91 -24.70
CA ASN A 455 -23.74 16.31 -25.70
C ASN A 455 -23.58 17.84 -25.86
N LYS A 456 -24.31 18.67 -25.13
CA LYS A 456 -24.19 20.13 -25.25
C LYS A 456 -22.91 20.58 -24.55
N SER A 457 -21.85 20.86 -25.33
CA SER A 457 -20.66 21.54 -24.84
C SER A 457 -20.96 23.07 -24.79
N GLY A 458 -20.78 23.65 -23.62
CA GLY A 458 -20.76 25.12 -23.54
C GLY A 458 -19.41 25.61 -24.09
N SER A 459 -19.44 26.61 -24.96
CA SER A 459 -18.27 27.16 -25.68
C SER A 459 -17.20 27.83 -24.80
N ARG A 460 -17.28 27.73 -23.47
CA ARG A 460 -16.45 28.53 -22.53
C ARG A 460 -15.31 27.82 -21.82
N SER A 461 -15.11 26.49 -21.99
CA SER A 461 -14.18 25.73 -21.14
C SER A 461 -13.33 24.71 -21.91
N LYS A 462 -12.57 25.17 -22.91
CA LYS A 462 -11.74 24.28 -23.78
C LYS A 462 -10.78 23.38 -23.01
N HIS A 463 -10.23 23.81 -21.87
CA HIS A 463 -9.29 23.03 -21.07
C HIS A 463 -9.96 21.93 -20.21
N ILE A 464 -11.26 21.97 -20.04
CA ILE A 464 -12.06 20.95 -19.36
C ILE A 464 -12.72 19.99 -20.39
N ASP A 465 -12.85 20.42 -21.65
CA ASP A 465 -13.53 19.64 -22.69
C ASP A 465 -13.00 18.20 -22.84
N ILE A 466 -11.69 18.01 -22.77
CA ILE A 466 -11.08 16.65 -22.84
C ILE A 466 -11.55 15.76 -21.69
N LYS A 467 -11.67 16.30 -20.47
CA LYS A 467 -12.18 15.56 -19.32
C LYS A 467 -13.67 15.26 -19.45
N TYR A 468 -14.46 16.20 -19.96
CA TYR A 468 -15.87 16.00 -20.29
C TYR A 468 -16.06 14.90 -21.35
N LEU A 469 -15.26 14.92 -22.41
CA LEU A 469 -15.32 13.92 -23.46
C LEU A 469 -14.99 12.52 -22.90
N ALA A 470 -13.95 12.40 -22.09
CA ALA A 470 -13.55 11.13 -21.50
C ALA A 470 -14.66 10.50 -20.62
N ILE A 471 -15.32 11.31 -19.75
CA ILE A 471 -16.38 10.78 -18.90
C ILE A 471 -17.63 10.39 -19.70
N ARG A 472 -18.01 11.20 -20.70
CA ARG A 472 -19.14 10.91 -21.60
C ARG A 472 -18.93 9.65 -22.41
N GLU A 473 -17.72 9.41 -22.89
CA GLU A 473 -17.37 8.17 -23.57
C GLU A 473 -17.62 6.96 -22.67
N ARG A 474 -17.15 6.98 -21.40
CA ARG A 474 -17.35 5.91 -20.44
C ARG A 474 -18.82 5.67 -20.08
N VAL A 475 -19.62 6.75 -20.01
CA VAL A 475 -21.07 6.68 -19.79
C VAL A 475 -21.77 6.08 -21.02
N LYS A 476 -21.41 6.51 -22.25
CA LYS A 476 -21.95 5.96 -23.50
C LYS A 476 -21.63 4.48 -23.70
N GLU A 477 -20.42 4.08 -23.34
CA GLU A 477 -19.98 2.69 -23.36
C GLU A 477 -20.68 1.79 -22.33
N GLY A 478 -21.53 2.37 -21.47
CA GLY A 478 -22.21 1.64 -20.39
C GLY A 478 -21.25 1.10 -19.33
N LYS A 479 -20.05 1.67 -19.20
CA LYS A 479 -19.08 1.28 -18.16
C LYS A 479 -19.44 1.84 -16.80
N VAL A 480 -19.96 3.08 -16.78
CA VAL A 480 -20.38 3.80 -15.58
C VAL A 480 -21.72 4.51 -15.83
N VAL A 481 -22.48 4.74 -14.76
CA VAL A 481 -23.65 5.61 -14.73
C VAL A 481 -23.44 6.62 -13.61
N ILE A 482 -23.67 7.91 -13.91
CA ILE A 482 -23.60 8.95 -12.91
C ILE A 482 -25.01 9.36 -12.55
N GLU A 483 -25.34 9.29 -11.27
CA GLU A 483 -26.67 9.54 -10.73
C GLU A 483 -26.62 10.67 -9.71
N HIS A 484 -27.68 11.46 -9.67
CA HIS A 484 -27.83 12.50 -8.65
C HIS A 484 -28.24 11.89 -7.32
N ILE A 485 -27.63 12.36 -6.24
CA ILE A 485 -28.06 12.05 -4.87
C ILE A 485 -28.32 13.36 -4.14
N SER A 486 -29.45 13.45 -3.45
CA SER A 486 -29.73 14.62 -2.59
C SER A 486 -28.89 14.54 -1.33
N THR A 487 -28.24 15.64 -0.96
CA THR A 487 -27.68 15.84 0.38
C THR A 487 -28.81 16.29 1.28
N GLU A 488 -29.25 15.43 2.20
CA GLU A 488 -30.16 15.81 3.28
C GLU A 488 -29.39 16.57 4.38
#